data_36dda40c84371102bed5d770cf964619
#
_entry.id   36dda40c84371102bed5d770cf964619
#
_cell.length_a   1.000
_cell.length_b   1.000
_cell.length_c   1.000
_cell.angle_alpha   90.00
_cell.angle_beta   90.00
_cell.angle_gamma   90.00
#
_symmetry.space_group_name_H-M   'P 1'
#
loop_
_entity.id
_entity.type
_entity.pdbx_description
1 polymer ?
#
loop_
_entity_poly.entity_id
_entity_poly.type
_entity_poly.pdbx_seq_one_letter_code
_entity_poly.pdbx_strand_id
1 'polypeptide(L)'
;NVIVKGVTVNGLAIPYVQKGTTVRVSTFKLDSIAKESLKSQKCEKRALNVTASTSAILTSGEAVAISGSATQNETPIKTPDVDAKGYFMLGNVNDNGWTPNKPVWMTETKDGSHIYTAAVKTTGDTNWFKFFGGSGYVGDGTTWDNVNPVAFGCAKNGDPATFNYLSWKNVQTPIIQGAGTWIVTFNANTWTYTVSKPIMYMAGDANGWKQIDYLGSTDGDNFTGYMYLNNKGFKLCSEANW
;
A
#
# COMPACT_ATOMS: atom_id res chain seq x y z
N ASN A 1 17.95 -29.14 18.58
CA ASN A 1 16.87 -28.32 17.95
C ASN A 1 17.47 -27.05 17.36
N VAL A 2 17.07 -26.72 16.13
CA VAL A 2 17.46 -25.45 15.46
C VAL A 2 16.26 -24.55 15.42
N ILE A 3 16.42 -23.32 15.93
CA ILE A 3 15.38 -22.29 15.93
C ILE A 3 15.89 -21.13 15.09
N VAL A 4 15.14 -20.78 14.03
CA VAL A 4 15.43 -19.60 13.23
C VAL A 4 15.01 -18.35 14.00
N LYS A 5 15.90 -17.39 14.12
CA LYS A 5 15.71 -16.13 14.83
C LYS A 5 15.36 -14.98 13.88
N GLY A 6 15.80 -15.07 12.64
CA GLY A 6 15.52 -14.08 11.62
C GLY A 6 15.97 -14.52 10.24
N VAL A 7 15.31 -13.99 9.24
CA VAL A 7 15.71 -14.11 7.82
C VAL A 7 15.77 -12.72 7.23
N THR A 8 16.83 -12.42 6.51
CA THR A 8 16.97 -11.16 5.78
C THR A 8 17.28 -11.42 4.31
N VAL A 9 16.87 -10.51 3.46
CA VAL A 9 17.22 -10.49 2.03
C VAL A 9 17.87 -9.14 1.73
N ASN A 10 19.10 -9.16 1.27
CA ASN A 10 19.93 -7.95 1.10
C ASN A 10 19.92 -7.03 2.35
N GLY A 11 19.90 -7.64 3.55
CA GLY A 11 19.85 -6.93 4.82
C GLY A 11 18.46 -6.51 5.30
N LEU A 12 17.40 -6.59 4.47
CA LEU A 12 16.04 -6.29 4.86
C LEU A 12 15.35 -7.52 5.45
N ALA A 13 14.69 -7.37 6.60
CA ALA A 13 13.97 -8.45 7.26
C ALA A 13 12.77 -8.93 6.42
N ILE A 14 12.61 -10.25 6.32
CA ILE A 14 11.48 -10.87 5.62
C ILE A 14 10.68 -11.79 6.55
N PRO A 15 9.34 -11.70 6.56
CA PRO A 15 8.50 -12.66 7.26
C PRO A 15 8.69 -14.08 6.73
N TYR A 16 8.76 -15.04 7.62
CA TYR A 16 8.97 -16.45 7.28
C TYR A 16 8.12 -17.39 8.14
N VAL A 17 7.96 -18.61 7.66
CA VAL A 17 7.37 -19.72 8.42
C VAL A 17 8.42 -20.84 8.51
N GLN A 18 8.75 -21.24 9.74
CA GLN A 18 9.66 -22.37 9.98
C GLN A 18 8.87 -23.68 10.12
N LYS A 19 9.32 -24.73 9.42
CA LYS A 19 8.85 -26.11 9.63
C LYS A 19 10.06 -27.02 9.70
N GLY A 20 10.38 -27.50 10.90
CA GLY A 20 11.62 -28.25 11.16
C GLY A 20 12.85 -27.38 10.88
N THR A 21 13.74 -27.85 10.02
CA THR A 21 14.93 -27.12 9.56
C THR A 21 14.70 -26.28 8.31
N THR A 22 13.47 -26.29 7.76
CA THR A 22 13.13 -25.56 6.55
C THR A 22 12.45 -24.25 6.89
N VAL A 23 12.86 -23.19 6.20
CA VAL A 23 12.24 -21.88 6.24
C VAL A 23 11.55 -21.62 4.91
N ARG A 24 10.31 -21.14 4.98
CA ARG A 24 9.53 -20.72 3.81
C ARG A 24 9.25 -19.24 3.90
N VAL A 25 9.49 -18.52 2.82
CA VAL A 25 9.14 -17.11 2.64
C VAL A 25 8.11 -17.00 1.52
N SER A 26 7.26 -15.98 1.60
CA SER A 26 6.31 -15.68 0.53
C SER A 26 7.07 -15.16 -0.70
N THR A 27 6.80 -15.72 -1.88
CA THR A 27 7.36 -15.24 -3.14
C THR A 27 6.99 -13.79 -3.43
N PHE A 28 5.77 -13.40 -3.05
CA PHE A 28 5.31 -12.02 -3.16
C PHE A 28 6.15 -11.06 -2.28
N LYS A 29 6.45 -11.45 -1.04
CA LYS A 29 7.31 -10.65 -0.16
C LYS A 29 8.75 -10.63 -0.65
N LEU A 30 9.23 -11.73 -1.22
CA LEU A 30 10.55 -11.80 -1.82
C LEU A 30 10.67 -10.84 -3.00
N ASP A 31 9.69 -10.81 -3.91
CA ASP A 31 9.61 -9.87 -5.03
C ASP A 31 9.59 -8.40 -4.55
N SER A 32 8.76 -8.09 -3.56
CA SER A 32 8.68 -6.76 -2.98
C SER A 32 10.02 -6.31 -2.39
N ILE A 33 10.66 -7.15 -1.58
CA ILE A 33 11.97 -6.85 -0.97
C ILE A 33 13.08 -6.77 -2.01
N ALA A 34 13.04 -7.60 -3.05
CA ALA A 34 13.99 -7.53 -4.15
C ALA A 34 13.93 -6.18 -4.87
N LYS A 35 12.73 -5.68 -5.16
CA LYS A 35 12.51 -4.36 -5.77
C LYS A 35 12.95 -3.23 -4.84
N GLU A 36 12.62 -3.31 -3.56
CA GLU A 36 12.97 -2.31 -2.54
C GLU A 36 14.49 -2.26 -2.31
N SER A 37 15.13 -3.39 -2.04
CA SER A 37 16.55 -3.47 -1.72
C SER A 37 17.46 -3.03 -2.88
N LEU A 38 17.01 -3.25 -4.11
CA LEU A 38 17.73 -2.89 -5.32
C LEU A 38 17.27 -1.56 -5.91
N LYS A 39 16.28 -0.91 -5.29
CA LYS A 39 15.68 0.35 -5.74
C LYS A 39 15.34 0.34 -7.24
N SER A 40 14.83 -0.79 -7.73
CA SER A 40 14.57 -1.00 -9.15
C SER A 40 13.37 -1.88 -9.39
N GLN A 41 12.48 -1.45 -10.28
CA GLN A 41 11.29 -2.19 -10.71
C GLN A 41 11.55 -3.08 -11.96
N LYS A 42 12.77 -3.11 -12.48
CA LYS A 42 13.09 -3.88 -13.66
C LYS A 42 12.89 -5.37 -13.45
N CYS A 43 12.23 -6.01 -14.40
CA CYS A 43 11.99 -7.46 -14.45
C CYS A 43 13.20 -8.14 -15.10
N GLU A 44 14.32 -8.18 -14.41
CA GLU A 44 15.54 -8.84 -14.84
C GLU A 44 16.09 -9.73 -13.72
N LYS A 45 16.78 -10.81 -14.09
CA LYS A 45 17.34 -11.74 -13.11
C LYS A 45 18.35 -11.04 -12.21
N ARG A 46 18.18 -11.19 -10.90
CA ARG A 46 18.99 -10.54 -9.86
C ARG A 46 19.44 -11.53 -8.81
N ALA A 47 20.65 -11.35 -8.35
CA ALA A 47 21.20 -12.10 -7.21
C ALA A 47 20.80 -11.42 -5.91
N LEU A 48 20.15 -12.14 -5.02
CA LEU A 48 19.76 -11.70 -3.69
C LEU A 48 20.60 -12.45 -2.65
N ASN A 49 21.17 -11.73 -1.69
CA ASN A 49 21.84 -12.35 -0.56
C ASN A 49 20.82 -12.65 0.54
N VAL A 50 20.53 -13.92 0.77
CA VAL A 50 19.61 -14.38 1.82
C VAL A 50 20.46 -14.83 3.02
N THR A 51 20.22 -14.21 4.18
CA THR A 51 20.90 -14.56 5.43
C THR A 51 19.88 -15.06 6.45
N ALA A 52 20.16 -16.19 7.07
CA ALA A 52 19.40 -16.72 8.19
C ALA A 52 20.26 -16.69 9.46
N SER A 53 19.71 -16.12 10.53
CA SER A 53 20.26 -16.25 11.88
C SER A 53 19.47 -17.31 12.64
N THR A 54 20.19 -18.23 13.27
CA THR A 54 19.62 -19.38 13.97
C THR A 54 20.23 -19.53 15.36
N SER A 55 19.52 -20.24 16.23
CA SER A 55 20.06 -20.74 17.50
C SER A 55 19.92 -22.26 17.52
N ALA A 56 21.03 -22.96 17.78
CA ALA A 56 21.04 -24.37 18.01
C ALA A 56 21.23 -24.67 19.50
N ILE A 57 20.47 -25.61 20.04
CA ILE A 57 20.66 -26.10 21.40
C ILE A 57 21.45 -27.40 21.32
N LEU A 58 22.65 -27.38 21.88
CA LEU A 58 23.52 -28.53 21.96
C LEU A 58 22.97 -29.59 22.96
N THR A 59 23.52 -30.78 22.93
CA THR A 59 23.19 -31.85 23.88
C THR A 59 23.55 -31.49 25.32
N SER A 60 24.53 -30.59 25.50
CA SER A 60 24.87 -29.98 26.79
C SER A 60 23.81 -29.00 27.35
N GLY A 61 22.82 -28.64 26.56
CA GLY A 61 21.85 -27.60 26.91
C GLY A 61 22.28 -26.16 26.55
N GLU A 62 23.49 -25.97 26.06
CA GLU A 62 24.01 -24.67 25.65
C GLU A 62 23.41 -24.24 24.32
N ALA A 63 23.04 -22.93 24.24
CA ALA A 63 22.54 -22.32 23.02
C ALA A 63 23.69 -21.67 22.22
N VAL A 64 23.88 -22.11 20.99
CA VAL A 64 24.89 -21.55 20.09
C VAL A 64 24.21 -20.80 18.96
N ALA A 65 24.62 -19.55 18.74
CA ALA A 65 24.17 -18.75 17.63
C ALA A 65 24.90 -19.13 16.34
N ILE A 66 24.17 -19.40 15.28
CA ILE A 66 24.69 -19.73 13.96
C ILE A 66 24.06 -18.83 12.94
N SER A 67 24.86 -18.28 12.05
CA SER A 67 24.36 -17.56 10.89
C SER A 67 24.89 -18.17 9.60
N GLY A 68 24.07 -18.16 8.56
CA GLY A 68 24.46 -18.62 7.24
C GLY A 68 23.85 -17.73 6.18
N SER A 69 24.54 -17.58 5.06
CA SER A 69 24.04 -16.86 3.92
C SER A 69 24.17 -17.67 2.63
N ALA A 70 23.25 -17.42 1.71
CA ALA A 70 23.26 -18.00 0.37
C ALA A 70 22.79 -16.97 -0.64
N THR A 71 23.30 -17.07 -1.87
CA THR A 71 22.80 -16.27 -2.97
C THR A 71 21.65 -17.00 -3.64
N GLN A 72 20.52 -16.32 -3.72
CA GLN A 72 19.33 -16.75 -4.45
C GLN A 72 19.14 -15.84 -5.66
N ASN A 73 18.95 -16.46 -6.83
CA ASN A 73 18.58 -15.69 -8.02
C ASN A 73 17.05 -15.57 -8.11
N GLU A 74 16.59 -14.36 -8.35
CA GLU A 74 15.18 -14.06 -8.54
C GLU A 74 14.97 -13.14 -9.74
N THR A 75 13.87 -13.32 -10.44
CA THR A 75 13.42 -12.39 -11.48
C THR A 75 12.14 -11.73 -11.00
N PRO A 76 12.19 -10.46 -10.58
CA PRO A 76 11.01 -9.75 -10.13
C PRO A 76 9.90 -9.73 -11.17
N ILE A 77 8.68 -9.79 -10.69
CA ILE A 77 7.51 -9.76 -11.55
C ILE A 77 7.40 -8.38 -12.21
N LYS A 78 7.14 -8.37 -13.52
CA LYS A 78 6.94 -7.12 -14.25
C LYS A 78 5.75 -6.36 -13.67
N THR A 79 5.97 -5.13 -13.18
CA THR A 79 4.89 -4.20 -12.87
C THR A 79 4.23 -3.76 -14.17
N PRO A 80 2.89 -3.63 -14.21
CA PRO A 80 2.22 -3.02 -15.34
C PRO A 80 2.74 -1.60 -15.58
N ASP A 81 2.68 -1.17 -16.83
CA ASP A 81 2.95 0.23 -17.15
C ASP A 81 1.87 1.11 -16.50
N VAL A 82 2.25 2.35 -16.19
CA VAL A 82 1.29 3.32 -15.64
C VAL A 82 0.20 3.57 -16.67
N ASP A 83 -1.06 3.48 -16.24
CA ASP A 83 -2.18 3.76 -17.13
C ASP A 83 -2.24 5.26 -17.45
N ALA A 84 -2.14 5.60 -18.72
CA ALA A 84 -2.10 6.99 -19.17
C ALA A 84 -3.41 7.76 -18.89
N LYS A 85 -4.51 7.05 -18.65
CA LYS A 85 -5.79 7.65 -18.23
C LYS A 85 -5.94 7.72 -16.71
N GLY A 86 -4.89 7.35 -15.94
CA GLY A 86 -4.93 7.31 -14.49
C GLY A 86 -5.67 6.10 -13.93
N TYR A 87 -6.24 6.25 -12.74
CA TYR A 87 -6.87 5.15 -12.00
C TYR A 87 -8.17 5.57 -11.34
N PHE A 88 -9.04 4.60 -11.10
CA PHE A 88 -10.29 4.80 -10.39
C PHE A 88 -10.63 3.60 -9.51
N MET A 89 -11.62 3.77 -8.65
CA MET A 89 -12.14 2.73 -7.77
C MET A 89 -13.63 2.50 -8.02
N LEU A 90 -14.07 1.27 -7.80
CA LEU A 90 -15.46 0.87 -7.66
C LEU A 90 -15.62 0.12 -6.35
N GLY A 91 -16.79 0.23 -5.73
CA GLY A 91 -17.05 -0.47 -4.48
C GLY A 91 -18.10 0.19 -3.61
N ASN A 92 -18.11 -0.19 -2.34
CA ASN A 92 -18.97 0.41 -1.32
C ASN A 92 -18.37 1.75 -0.82
N VAL A 93 -18.04 2.63 -1.77
CA VAL A 93 -17.42 3.94 -1.54
C VAL A 93 -18.16 5.00 -2.36
N ASN A 94 -18.39 6.17 -1.79
CA ASN A 94 -19.08 7.31 -2.44
C ASN A 94 -20.41 6.92 -3.10
N ASP A 95 -21.17 6.02 -2.48
CA ASP A 95 -22.44 5.51 -3.01
C ASP A 95 -22.34 4.93 -4.45
N ASN A 96 -21.14 4.53 -4.85
CA ASN A 96 -20.89 3.94 -6.18
C ASN A 96 -21.66 2.65 -6.41
N GLY A 97 -21.79 1.79 -5.38
CA GLY A 97 -22.54 0.53 -5.43
C GLY A 97 -22.01 -0.45 -6.48
N TRP A 98 -20.70 -0.46 -6.76
CA TRP A 98 -20.10 -1.33 -7.78
C TRP A 98 -20.61 -1.04 -9.21
N THR A 99 -20.89 0.20 -9.53
CA THR A 99 -21.45 0.62 -10.81
C THR A 99 -20.31 1.07 -11.76
N PRO A 100 -19.98 0.31 -12.82
CA PRO A 100 -18.80 0.57 -13.65
C PRO A 100 -18.76 1.94 -14.32
N ASN A 101 -19.90 2.49 -14.68
CA ASN A 101 -20.01 3.81 -15.30
C ASN A 101 -20.11 4.99 -14.31
N LYS A 102 -19.95 4.70 -13.00
CA LYS A 102 -19.89 5.73 -11.94
C LYS A 102 -18.57 5.62 -11.18
N PRO A 103 -17.40 5.77 -11.82
CA PRO A 103 -16.11 5.58 -11.18
C PRO A 103 -15.83 6.66 -10.13
N VAL A 104 -15.16 6.25 -9.06
CA VAL A 104 -14.50 7.16 -8.13
C VAL A 104 -13.07 7.39 -8.64
N TRP A 105 -12.88 8.46 -9.40
CA TRP A 105 -11.59 8.80 -9.97
C TRP A 105 -10.59 9.18 -8.89
N MET A 106 -9.35 8.75 -9.08
CA MET A 106 -8.21 9.16 -8.27
C MET A 106 -7.46 10.29 -8.98
N THR A 107 -7.00 11.25 -8.22
CA THR A 107 -6.20 12.37 -8.72
C THR A 107 -4.73 12.10 -8.45
N GLU A 108 -3.87 12.33 -9.43
CA GLU A 108 -2.43 12.29 -9.22
C GLU A 108 -2.00 13.44 -8.30
N THR A 109 -1.22 13.11 -7.25
CA THR A 109 -0.84 14.10 -6.21
C THR A 109 0.04 15.21 -6.74
N LYS A 110 0.86 14.89 -7.73
CA LYS A 110 1.71 15.82 -8.47
C LYS A 110 1.95 15.22 -9.84
N ASP A 111 1.93 16.04 -10.86
CA ASP A 111 2.16 15.61 -12.25
C ASP A 111 3.45 14.78 -12.39
N GLY A 112 3.33 13.60 -12.96
CA GLY A 112 4.41 12.63 -13.13
C GLY A 112 4.88 11.93 -11.85
N SER A 113 4.20 12.10 -10.72
CA SER A 113 4.53 11.37 -9.47
C SER A 113 4.11 9.91 -9.51
N HIS A 114 3.09 9.58 -10.30
CA HIS A 114 2.42 8.28 -10.35
C HIS A 114 1.89 7.82 -8.99
N ILE A 115 1.56 8.77 -8.13
CA ILE A 115 0.90 8.57 -6.84
C ILE A 115 -0.49 9.21 -6.93
N TYR A 116 -1.51 8.41 -6.76
CA TYR A 116 -2.90 8.80 -6.97
C TYR A 116 -3.67 8.75 -5.65
N THR A 117 -4.51 9.74 -5.41
CA THR A 117 -5.34 9.82 -4.19
C THR A 117 -6.80 10.03 -4.54
N ALA A 118 -7.67 9.55 -3.67
CA ALA A 118 -9.08 9.93 -3.66
C ALA A 118 -9.59 10.03 -2.22
N ALA A 119 -10.40 11.05 -1.95
CA ALA A 119 -11.24 11.10 -0.77
C ALA A 119 -12.48 10.24 -1.00
N VAL A 120 -12.73 9.30 -0.10
CA VAL A 120 -13.88 8.38 -0.20
C VAL A 120 -14.70 8.42 1.07
N LYS A 121 -16.02 8.35 0.91
CA LYS A 121 -16.98 8.22 2.00
C LYS A 121 -17.49 6.79 2.07
N THR A 122 -17.54 6.25 3.28
CA THR A 122 -18.06 4.92 3.59
C THR A 122 -19.17 5.03 4.62
N THR A 123 -20.12 4.10 4.59
CA THR A 123 -21.30 4.12 5.49
C THR A 123 -21.41 2.85 6.33
N GLY A 124 -20.72 1.78 5.96
CA GLY A 124 -20.77 0.48 6.65
C GLY A 124 -19.54 0.21 7.52
N ASP A 125 -19.64 -0.82 8.34
CA ASP A 125 -18.51 -1.30 9.17
C ASP A 125 -17.38 -1.88 8.32
N THR A 126 -17.72 -2.53 7.20
CA THR A 126 -16.77 -3.09 6.25
C THR A 126 -17.16 -2.67 4.84
N ASN A 127 -16.27 -1.95 4.18
CA ASN A 127 -16.52 -1.38 2.87
C ASN A 127 -15.50 -1.94 1.88
N TRP A 128 -15.98 -2.71 0.92
CA TRP A 128 -15.19 -3.36 -0.10
C TRP A 128 -15.00 -2.43 -1.30
N PHE A 129 -13.82 -2.43 -1.88
CA PHE A 129 -13.54 -1.69 -3.09
C PHE A 129 -12.49 -2.38 -3.94
N LYS A 130 -12.31 -1.93 -5.17
CA LYS A 130 -11.32 -2.45 -6.10
C LYS A 130 -10.78 -1.33 -6.96
N PHE A 131 -9.52 -1.44 -7.36
CA PHE A 131 -8.88 -0.49 -8.25
C PHE A 131 -8.99 -0.94 -9.70
N PHE A 132 -9.00 0.03 -10.61
CA PHE A 132 -9.04 -0.18 -12.04
C PHE A 132 -8.17 0.84 -12.77
N GLY A 133 -7.52 0.40 -13.86
CA GLY A 133 -6.87 1.33 -14.79
C GLY A 133 -7.92 2.16 -15.55
N GLY A 134 -7.59 3.43 -15.76
CA GLY A 134 -8.46 4.37 -16.45
C GLY A 134 -8.77 4.00 -17.90
N SER A 135 -7.92 3.18 -18.51
CA SER A 135 -8.14 2.65 -19.87
C SER A 135 -9.41 1.80 -19.99
N GLY A 136 -9.90 1.22 -18.88
CA GLY A 136 -11.17 0.50 -18.87
C GLY A 136 -12.43 1.39 -18.90
N TYR A 137 -12.29 2.69 -18.66
CA TYR A 137 -13.44 3.60 -18.68
C TYR A 137 -13.69 4.15 -20.09
N VAL A 138 -14.90 3.94 -20.61
CA VAL A 138 -15.33 4.35 -21.96
C VAL A 138 -16.54 5.31 -21.93
N GLY A 139 -16.78 5.97 -20.80
CA GLY A 139 -17.93 6.88 -20.59
C GLY A 139 -19.13 6.15 -20.01
N ASP A 140 -20.33 6.69 -20.24
CA ASP A 140 -21.58 6.17 -19.65
C ASP A 140 -21.90 4.71 -20.06
N GLY A 141 -21.33 4.24 -21.17
CA GLY A 141 -21.45 2.87 -21.66
C GLY A 141 -20.48 1.88 -21.01
N THR A 142 -19.73 2.27 -20.00
CA THR A 142 -18.76 1.40 -19.31
C THR A 142 -19.47 0.24 -18.62
N THR A 143 -19.03 -0.96 -18.93
CA THR A 143 -19.54 -2.23 -18.37
C THR A 143 -18.44 -3.00 -17.64
N TRP A 144 -18.80 -4.09 -16.99
CA TRP A 144 -17.82 -5.00 -16.37
C TRP A 144 -16.82 -5.58 -17.37
N ASP A 145 -17.21 -5.82 -18.62
CA ASP A 145 -16.32 -6.34 -19.66
C ASP A 145 -15.20 -5.35 -20.01
N ASN A 146 -15.47 -4.05 -19.85
CA ASN A 146 -14.46 -3.02 -20.06
C ASN A 146 -13.47 -2.93 -18.88
N VAL A 147 -13.95 -3.00 -17.65
CA VAL A 147 -13.13 -2.70 -16.46
C VAL A 147 -12.43 -3.94 -15.88
N ASN A 148 -13.02 -5.13 -15.98
CA ASN A 148 -12.40 -6.36 -15.47
C ASN A 148 -10.99 -6.63 -16.00
N PRO A 149 -10.66 -6.42 -17.29
CA PRO A 149 -9.30 -6.65 -17.80
C PRO A 149 -8.23 -5.76 -17.16
N VAL A 150 -8.62 -4.62 -16.59
CA VAL A 150 -7.72 -3.62 -15.98
C VAL A 150 -7.90 -3.53 -14.47
N ALA A 151 -8.60 -4.49 -13.87
CA ALA A 151 -8.82 -4.57 -12.43
C ALA A 151 -7.57 -5.03 -11.69
N PHE A 152 -7.30 -4.45 -10.54
CA PHE A 152 -6.27 -4.91 -9.62
C PHE A 152 -6.68 -4.72 -8.15
N GLY A 153 -6.03 -5.45 -7.27
CA GLY A 153 -6.39 -5.47 -5.85
C GLY A 153 -5.54 -6.46 -5.06
N CYS A 154 -6.12 -7.11 -4.07
CA CYS A 154 -5.44 -8.07 -3.20
C CYS A 154 -5.50 -9.51 -3.78
N ALA A 155 -4.57 -10.38 -3.39
CA ALA A 155 -4.69 -11.82 -3.66
C ALA A 155 -5.63 -12.49 -2.65
N LYS A 156 -5.78 -11.90 -1.46
CA LYS A 156 -6.71 -12.32 -0.41
C LYS A 156 -7.58 -11.13 0.01
N ASN A 157 -8.88 -11.36 0.10
CA ASN A 157 -9.85 -10.33 0.51
C ASN A 157 -9.42 -9.63 1.81
N GLY A 158 -9.39 -8.32 1.77
CA GLY A 158 -9.12 -7.46 2.90
C GLY A 158 -7.68 -7.45 3.42
N ASP A 159 -6.75 -8.14 2.76
CA ASP A 159 -5.36 -8.22 3.20
C ASP A 159 -4.45 -7.35 2.32
N PRO A 160 -4.08 -6.13 2.78
CA PRO A 160 -3.23 -5.23 2.00
C PRO A 160 -1.82 -5.79 1.76
N ALA A 161 -1.36 -6.72 2.62
CA ALA A 161 -0.07 -7.37 2.42
C ALA A 161 -0.06 -8.31 1.20
N THR A 162 -1.22 -8.65 0.67
CA THR A 162 -1.40 -9.49 -0.52
C THR A 162 -1.84 -8.68 -1.74
N PHE A 163 -1.67 -7.37 -1.74
CA PHE A 163 -1.99 -6.52 -2.88
C PHE A 163 -1.22 -6.99 -4.12
N ASN A 164 -1.97 -7.46 -5.11
CA ASN A 164 -1.42 -8.16 -6.26
C ASN A 164 -2.03 -7.62 -7.56
N TYR A 165 -1.17 -7.16 -8.44
CA TYR A 165 -1.52 -6.58 -9.75
C TYR A 165 -1.51 -7.60 -10.89
N LEU A 166 -1.18 -8.88 -10.62
CA LEU A 166 -0.80 -9.83 -11.67
C LEU A 166 -1.94 -10.55 -12.36
N SER A 167 -3.11 -10.57 -11.76
CA SER A 167 -4.18 -11.40 -12.29
C SER A 167 -5.55 -10.81 -12.02
N TRP A 168 -6.11 -10.16 -13.03
CA TRP A 168 -7.49 -9.69 -12.99
C TRP A 168 -8.49 -10.83 -12.70
N LYS A 169 -8.18 -12.07 -13.07
CA LYS A 169 -9.05 -13.25 -12.86
C LYS A 169 -9.21 -13.62 -11.38
N ASN A 170 -8.23 -13.33 -10.55
CA ASN A 170 -8.22 -13.71 -9.14
C ASN A 170 -8.07 -12.51 -8.21
N VAL A 171 -8.32 -11.30 -8.71
CA VAL A 171 -8.23 -10.08 -7.92
C VAL A 171 -9.30 -10.07 -6.85
N GLN A 172 -8.85 -10.04 -5.60
CA GLN A 172 -9.68 -9.89 -4.42
C GLN A 172 -9.75 -8.42 -4.00
N THR A 173 -10.71 -8.10 -3.14
CA THR A 173 -11.04 -6.73 -2.78
C THR A 173 -10.23 -6.24 -1.57
N PRO A 174 -9.57 -5.07 -1.64
CA PRO A 174 -9.25 -4.25 -0.48
C PRO A 174 -10.48 -3.91 0.34
N ILE A 175 -10.27 -3.55 1.62
CA ILE A 175 -11.34 -3.10 2.52
C ILE A 175 -10.98 -1.80 3.22
N ILE A 176 -12.02 -1.04 3.58
CA ILE A 176 -11.99 0.06 4.54
C ILE A 176 -12.86 -0.34 5.73
N GLN A 177 -12.28 -0.33 6.93
CA GLN A 177 -13.00 -0.62 8.16
C GLN A 177 -13.61 0.66 8.73
N GLY A 178 -14.93 0.62 8.96
CA GLY A 178 -15.70 1.70 9.55
C GLY A 178 -16.27 2.71 8.55
N ALA A 179 -17.26 3.44 9.03
CA ALA A 179 -17.87 4.54 8.32
C ALA A 179 -17.03 5.83 8.43
N GLY A 180 -17.31 6.79 7.56
CA GLY A 180 -16.68 8.12 7.56
C GLY A 180 -15.89 8.41 6.30
N THR A 181 -15.16 9.52 6.30
CA THR A 181 -14.30 9.93 5.19
C THR A 181 -12.88 9.38 5.37
N TRP A 182 -12.30 8.91 4.26
CA TRP A 182 -10.97 8.31 4.20
C TRP A 182 -10.21 8.82 2.99
N ILE A 183 -8.90 8.83 3.08
CA ILE A 183 -8.00 9.05 1.95
C ILE A 183 -7.44 7.70 1.52
N VAL A 184 -7.73 7.32 0.29
CA VAL A 184 -7.11 6.16 -0.36
C VAL A 184 -6.02 6.66 -1.27
N THR A 185 -4.79 6.17 -1.05
CA THR A 185 -3.63 6.50 -1.88
C THR A 185 -3.13 5.24 -2.57
N PHE A 186 -2.98 5.30 -3.88
CA PHE A 186 -2.36 4.26 -4.70
C PHE A 186 -1.05 4.77 -5.28
N ASN A 187 0.03 4.03 -5.08
CA ASN A 187 1.34 4.34 -5.66
C ASN A 187 1.63 3.35 -6.80
N ALA A 188 1.54 3.83 -8.04
CA ALA A 188 1.78 3.02 -9.22
C ALA A 188 3.26 2.68 -9.44
N ASN A 189 4.21 3.39 -8.80
CA ASN A 189 5.62 3.05 -8.88
C ASN A 189 5.96 1.80 -8.08
N THR A 190 5.29 1.59 -6.96
CA THR A 190 5.54 0.47 -6.04
C THR A 190 4.42 -0.56 -6.04
N TRP A 191 3.30 -0.26 -6.69
CA TRP A 191 2.07 -1.07 -6.65
C TRP A 191 1.62 -1.37 -5.23
N THR A 192 1.53 -0.31 -4.43
CA THR A 192 1.04 -0.37 -3.06
C THR A 192 -0.11 0.62 -2.87
N TYR A 193 -0.93 0.38 -1.88
CA TYR A 193 -1.94 1.35 -1.48
C TYR A 193 -1.96 1.53 0.03
N THR A 194 -2.47 2.67 0.46
CA THR A 194 -2.75 2.98 1.86
C THR A 194 -4.15 3.54 2.00
N VAL A 195 -4.73 3.34 3.18
CA VAL A 195 -6.00 3.94 3.60
C VAL A 195 -5.73 4.66 4.91
N SER A 196 -6.06 5.93 4.99
CA SER A 196 -5.83 6.76 6.18
C SER A 196 -7.01 7.71 6.40
N LYS A 197 -7.14 8.21 7.62
CA LYS A 197 -8.02 9.35 7.87
C LYS A 197 -7.39 10.61 7.30
N PRO A 198 -8.19 11.58 6.80
CA PRO A 198 -7.67 12.86 6.41
C PRO A 198 -7.08 13.61 7.61
N ILE A 199 -6.12 14.47 7.33
CA ILE A 199 -5.48 15.35 8.30
C ILE A 199 -5.66 16.78 7.82
N MET A 200 -5.92 17.71 8.75
CA MET A 200 -6.01 19.14 8.46
C MET A 200 -4.80 19.83 9.07
N TYR A 201 -3.91 20.35 8.24
CA TYR A 201 -2.75 21.12 8.70
C TYR A 201 -3.11 22.58 8.92
N MET A 202 -2.39 23.23 9.84
CA MET A 202 -2.45 24.68 10.06
C MET A 202 -1.11 25.31 9.70
N ALA A 203 -1.17 26.37 8.92
CA ALA A 203 -0.02 27.24 8.66
C ALA A 203 -0.41 28.69 8.95
N GLY A 204 0.42 29.39 9.69
CA GLY A 204 0.14 30.76 10.07
C GLY A 204 1.32 31.45 10.72
N ASP A 205 1.15 32.71 11.10
CA ASP A 205 2.18 33.49 11.72
C ASP A 205 2.73 32.87 13.01
N ALA A 206 1.90 32.18 13.76
CA ALA A 206 2.28 31.53 15.01
C ALA A 206 3.32 30.42 14.85
N ASN A 207 3.37 29.74 13.69
CA ASN A 207 4.33 28.67 13.40
C ASN A 207 5.24 28.99 12.19
N GLY A 208 5.31 30.28 11.81
CA GLY A 208 6.16 30.73 10.71
C GLY A 208 5.71 30.22 9.34
N TRP A 209 4.42 30.00 9.15
CA TRP A 209 3.78 29.52 7.91
C TRP A 209 4.26 28.11 7.49
N LYS A 210 4.58 27.26 8.47
CA LYS A 210 4.95 25.85 8.25
C LYS A 210 3.76 24.95 8.53
N GLN A 211 3.54 23.95 7.70
CA GLN A 211 2.50 22.93 7.92
C GLN A 211 2.98 21.83 8.89
N ILE A 212 3.24 22.18 10.13
CA ILE A 212 3.75 21.28 11.18
C ILE A 212 2.71 20.98 12.25
N ASP A 213 1.77 21.90 12.48
CA ASP A 213 0.66 21.69 13.40
C ASP A 213 -0.52 21.09 12.63
N TYR A 214 -1.26 20.16 13.24
CA TYR A 214 -2.38 19.51 12.55
C TYR A 214 -3.52 19.18 13.50
N LEU A 215 -4.70 19.09 12.93
CA LEU A 215 -5.90 18.49 13.52
C LEU A 215 -6.09 17.10 12.94
N GLY A 216 -6.25 16.11 13.79
CA GLY A 216 -6.57 14.74 13.41
C GLY A 216 -8.09 14.51 13.36
N SER A 217 -8.49 13.42 12.71
CA SER A 217 -9.88 13.00 12.65
C SER A 217 -10.01 11.51 12.92
N THR A 218 -11.03 11.12 13.65
CA THR A 218 -11.41 9.71 13.87
C THR A 218 -12.46 9.24 12.87
N ASP A 219 -13.30 10.13 12.37
CA ASP A 219 -14.38 9.86 11.40
C ASP A 219 -14.07 10.40 9.99
N GLY A 220 -13.08 11.29 9.87
CA GLY A 220 -12.70 11.93 8.62
C GLY A 220 -13.53 13.18 8.27
N ASP A 221 -14.53 13.49 9.07
CA ASP A 221 -15.46 14.63 8.85
C ASP A 221 -15.25 15.72 9.91
N ASN A 222 -14.94 15.32 11.15
CA ASN A 222 -14.70 16.22 12.27
C ASN A 222 -13.21 16.19 12.66
N PHE A 223 -12.59 17.37 12.75
CA PHE A 223 -11.18 17.53 13.01
C PHE A 223 -10.96 18.14 14.39
N THR A 224 -10.13 17.52 15.21
CA THR A 224 -9.79 17.97 16.56
C THR A 224 -8.30 17.95 16.80
N GLY A 225 -7.83 18.84 17.64
CA GLY A 225 -6.41 18.91 18.03
C GLY A 225 -6.14 20.19 18.80
N TYR A 226 -4.89 20.36 19.18
CA TYR A 226 -4.41 21.55 19.88
C TYR A 226 -3.36 22.24 19.03
N MET A 227 -3.51 23.54 18.86
CA MET A 227 -2.53 24.36 18.17
C MET A 227 -2.42 25.73 18.86
N TYR A 228 -1.23 26.28 18.84
CA TYR A 228 -1.00 27.63 19.32
C TYR A 228 -1.42 28.63 18.25
N LEU A 229 -2.25 29.58 18.61
CA LEU A 229 -2.64 30.70 17.74
C LEU A 229 -2.22 32.01 18.41
N ASN A 230 -1.76 32.95 17.62
CA ASN A 230 -1.59 34.34 18.00
C ASN A 230 -2.74 35.19 17.43
N ASN A 231 -2.67 36.50 17.58
CA ASN A 231 -3.66 37.43 17.06
C ASN A 231 -3.53 37.77 15.57
N LYS A 232 -2.68 37.00 14.84
CA LYS A 232 -2.48 37.15 13.40
C LYS A 232 -3.12 36.02 12.61
N GLY A 233 -3.04 36.08 11.29
CA GLY A 233 -3.74 35.13 10.42
C GLY A 233 -3.17 33.72 10.38
N PHE A 234 -4.04 32.77 10.09
CA PHE A 234 -3.67 31.40 9.76
C PHE A 234 -4.55 30.84 8.65
N LYS A 235 -4.12 29.73 8.04
CA LYS A 235 -4.88 28.94 7.07
C LYS A 235 -4.91 27.49 7.49
N LEU A 236 -6.00 26.82 7.14
CA LEU A 236 -6.11 25.37 7.20
C LEU A 236 -5.83 24.80 5.80
N CYS A 237 -5.06 23.72 5.75
CA CYS A 237 -4.64 23.07 4.51
C CYS A 237 -4.82 21.56 4.64
N SER A 238 -5.23 20.90 3.56
CA SER A 238 -5.33 19.43 3.50
C SER A 238 -4.00 18.73 3.24
N GLU A 239 -2.94 19.48 2.89
CA GLU A 239 -1.62 18.95 2.54
C GLU A 239 -0.54 19.57 3.42
N ALA A 240 0.55 18.81 3.63
CA ALA A 240 1.70 19.23 4.43
C ALA A 240 2.66 20.18 3.68
N ASN A 241 2.38 20.49 2.43
CA ASN A 241 3.22 21.36 1.56
C ASN A 241 2.34 22.37 0.83
N TRP A 242 2.93 23.52 0.48
CA TRP A 242 2.29 24.53 -0.37
C TRP A 242 2.36 24.13 -1.83
#